data_87aec1199e8f742099ffeb29fa973d0a
#
_entry.id   87aec1199e8f742099ffeb29fa973d0a
#
_cell.length_a   1.000
_cell.length_b   1.000
_cell.length_c   1.000
_cell.angle_alpha   90.00
_cell.angle_beta   90.00
_cell.angle_gamma   90.00
#
_symmetry.space_group_name_H-M   'P 1'
#
loop_
_entity.id
_entity.type
_entity.pdbx_description
1 polymer ?
#
loop_
_entity_poly.entity_id
_entity_poly.type
_entity_poly.pdbx_seq_one_letter_code
_entity_poly.pdbx_strand_id
1 'polypeptide(L)'
;WIKFANSLKLRLAIRIAYANPVKAQQMAEEAVKPANGGVIESNADNATWNYFETSQNPIYVATRYNQVQTSDHGGVACLTGGDTHAAADIICYMNGYKDNRREKYFTKSEWPGVDYVGLRRGIVIPNLTEKGHKYSGVNILPTSPLYWMNAAEVAFLRAEGAAIFKFNMGGDAEGFYNTGIRLSFEQWGAADAEVYINDDTS
;
A
#
# COMPACT_ATOMS: atom_id res chain seq x y z
N TRP A 1 7.05 14.63 14.57
CA TRP A 1 7.24 15.59 13.47
C TRP A 1 8.63 15.52 12.86
N ILE A 2 9.71 15.45 13.64
CA ILE A 2 11.11 15.40 13.13
C ILE A 2 11.28 14.18 12.21
N LYS A 3 10.92 12.98 12.66
CA LYS A 3 10.98 11.76 11.84
C LYS A 3 10.19 11.88 10.53
N PHE A 4 8.99 12.47 10.58
CA PHE A 4 8.20 12.73 9.37
C PHE A 4 8.89 13.67 8.40
N ALA A 5 9.42 14.80 8.88
CA ALA A 5 10.13 15.76 8.05
C ALA A 5 11.39 15.17 7.41
N ASN A 6 12.15 14.38 8.17
CA ASN A 6 13.31 13.66 7.65
C ASN A 6 12.93 12.60 6.64
N SER A 7 11.85 11.85 6.86
CA SER A 7 11.34 10.85 5.91
C SER A 7 10.88 11.50 4.61
N LEU A 8 10.24 12.67 4.69
CA LEU A 8 9.88 13.45 3.51
C LEU A 8 11.13 13.98 2.78
N LYS A 9 12.14 14.45 3.53
CA LYS A 9 13.44 14.84 2.96
C LYS A 9 14.11 13.68 2.23
N LEU A 10 14.09 12.48 2.81
CA LEU A 10 14.58 11.24 2.15
C LEU A 10 13.82 10.94 0.86
N ARG A 11 12.48 10.96 0.89
CA ARG A 11 11.64 10.76 -0.32
C ARG A 11 12.02 11.74 -1.43
N LEU A 12 12.17 13.02 -1.11
CA LEU A 12 12.58 14.04 -2.07
C LEU A 12 14.00 13.82 -2.60
N ALA A 13 14.93 13.41 -1.74
CA ALA A 13 16.31 13.11 -2.12
C ALA A 13 16.35 11.97 -3.16
N ILE A 14 15.64 10.86 -2.93
CA ILE A 14 15.57 9.75 -3.89
C ILE A 14 14.94 10.21 -5.22
N ARG A 15 13.92 11.08 -5.19
CA ARG A 15 13.28 11.60 -6.43
C ARG A 15 14.21 12.44 -7.30
N ILE A 16 15.14 13.19 -6.70
CA ILE A 16 16.08 14.03 -7.45
C ILE A 16 17.41 13.34 -7.75
N ALA A 17 17.59 12.08 -7.38
CA ALA A 17 18.89 11.40 -7.42
C ALA A 17 19.49 11.33 -8.84
N TYR A 18 18.69 11.15 -9.87
CA TYR A 18 19.16 11.18 -11.26
C TYR A 18 19.45 12.60 -11.79
N ALA A 19 18.72 13.61 -11.29
CA ALA A 19 18.89 14.98 -11.74
C ALA A 19 20.06 15.71 -11.04
N ASN A 20 20.25 15.41 -9.75
CA ASN A 20 21.32 15.99 -8.94
C ASN A 20 21.81 14.99 -7.88
N PRO A 21 22.68 14.04 -8.27
CA PRO A 21 23.11 12.96 -7.39
C PRO A 21 23.85 13.44 -6.13
N VAL A 22 24.68 14.49 -6.26
CA VAL A 22 25.44 15.04 -5.12
C VAL A 22 24.49 15.61 -4.06
N LYS A 23 23.53 16.40 -4.47
CA LYS A 23 22.54 16.99 -3.55
C LYS A 23 21.65 15.91 -2.96
N ALA A 24 21.25 14.94 -3.76
CA ALA A 24 20.44 13.79 -3.35
C ALA A 24 21.16 12.99 -2.25
N GLN A 25 22.41 12.63 -2.48
CA GLN A 25 23.21 11.90 -1.49
C GLN A 25 23.30 12.67 -0.18
N GLN A 26 23.69 13.94 -0.22
CA GLN A 26 23.78 14.78 0.97
C GLN A 26 22.46 14.78 1.76
N MET A 27 21.34 15.04 1.07
CA MET A 27 20.02 15.11 1.72
C MET A 27 19.58 13.77 2.30
N ALA A 28 19.80 12.67 1.57
CA ALA A 28 19.41 11.33 2.00
C ALA A 28 20.20 10.89 3.24
N GLU A 29 21.52 11.00 3.18
CA GLU A 29 22.41 10.63 4.29
C GLU A 29 22.20 11.50 5.54
N GLU A 30 21.93 12.80 5.37
CA GLU A 30 21.55 13.66 6.49
C GLU A 30 20.21 13.28 7.11
N ALA A 31 19.22 12.88 6.30
CA ALA A 31 17.89 12.53 6.77
C ALA A 31 17.89 11.28 7.67
N VAL A 32 18.69 10.27 7.33
CA VAL A 32 18.71 9.01 8.08
C VAL A 32 19.60 9.04 9.33
N LYS A 33 20.37 10.13 9.56
CA LYS A 33 21.26 10.21 10.74
C LYS A 33 20.46 10.25 12.04
N PRO A 34 20.73 9.36 13.01
CA PRO A 34 20.06 9.41 14.32
C PRO A 34 20.28 10.74 15.06
N ALA A 35 21.44 11.35 14.89
CA ALA A 35 21.77 12.66 15.49
C ALA A 35 20.83 13.78 15.00
N ASN A 36 20.20 13.63 13.84
CA ASN A 36 19.22 14.57 13.30
C ASN A 36 17.76 14.15 13.62
N GLY A 37 17.56 13.19 14.51
CA GLY A 37 16.26 12.66 14.92
C GLY A 37 15.78 11.46 14.10
N GLY A 38 16.54 11.04 13.08
CA GLY A 38 16.23 9.85 12.27
C GLY A 38 14.96 9.98 11.42
N VAL A 39 14.57 8.87 10.82
CA VAL A 39 13.37 8.74 9.98
C VAL A 39 12.30 7.88 10.65
N ILE A 40 11.14 7.73 10.05
CA ILE A 40 10.11 6.77 10.48
C ILE A 40 10.63 5.35 10.26
N GLU A 41 10.71 4.55 11.33
CA GLU A 41 11.25 3.19 11.30
C GLU A 41 10.28 2.16 11.88
N SER A 42 9.17 2.59 12.46
CA SER A 42 8.14 1.71 13.02
C SER A 42 6.74 2.19 12.66
N ASN A 43 5.76 1.27 12.65
CA ASN A 43 4.37 1.63 12.37
C ASN A 43 3.75 2.56 13.42
N ALA A 44 4.30 2.60 14.64
CA ALA A 44 3.90 3.56 15.68
C ALA A 44 4.23 5.02 15.33
N ASP A 45 5.21 5.24 14.44
CA ASP A 45 5.63 6.57 13.98
C ASP A 45 4.94 6.99 12.67
N ASN A 46 4.08 6.16 12.09
CA ASN A 46 3.41 6.46 10.83
C ASN A 46 2.68 7.80 10.88
N ALA A 47 2.91 8.62 9.85
CA ALA A 47 2.22 9.89 9.71
C ALA A 47 0.84 9.64 9.09
N THR A 48 -0.20 9.72 9.89
CA THR A 48 -1.57 9.42 9.51
C THR A 48 -2.51 10.59 9.78
N TRP A 49 -3.55 10.68 8.96
CA TRP A 49 -4.75 11.46 9.26
C TRP A 49 -5.88 10.50 9.58
N ASN A 50 -6.40 10.57 10.79
CA ASN A 50 -7.48 9.70 11.23
C ASN A 50 -8.84 10.31 10.91
N TYR A 51 -9.78 9.47 10.50
CA TYR A 51 -11.15 9.84 10.23
C TYR A 51 -12.08 9.28 11.31
N PHE A 52 -13.27 9.85 11.41
CA PHE A 52 -14.31 9.50 12.37
C PHE A 52 -15.62 9.25 11.61
N GLU A 53 -16.57 8.57 12.23
CA GLU A 53 -17.89 8.32 11.62
C GLU A 53 -18.60 9.61 11.17
N THR A 54 -18.39 10.71 11.88
CA THR A 54 -18.91 12.03 11.55
C THR A 54 -18.13 12.78 10.47
N SER A 55 -16.92 12.34 10.18
CA SER A 55 -16.02 12.93 9.18
C SER A 55 -15.27 11.81 8.45
N GLN A 56 -15.96 11.15 7.54
CA GLN A 56 -15.52 9.93 6.90
C GLN A 56 -14.36 10.16 5.93
N ASN A 57 -13.57 9.11 5.71
CA ASN A 57 -12.51 9.10 4.71
C ASN A 57 -13.08 9.43 3.32
N PRO A 58 -12.58 10.45 2.62
CA PRO A 58 -13.11 10.85 1.31
C PRO A 58 -12.96 9.78 0.22
N ILE A 59 -11.94 8.90 0.33
CA ILE A 59 -11.79 7.78 -0.59
C ILE A 59 -12.90 6.76 -0.36
N TYR A 60 -13.25 6.49 0.89
CA TYR A 60 -14.41 5.65 1.22
C TYR A 60 -15.69 6.25 0.62
N VAL A 61 -15.93 7.54 0.82
CA VAL A 61 -17.11 8.21 0.29
C VAL A 61 -17.15 8.13 -1.24
N ALA A 62 -16.02 8.37 -1.91
CA ALA A 62 -15.93 8.31 -3.37
C ALA A 62 -16.15 6.89 -3.91
N THR A 63 -15.57 5.86 -3.27
CA THR A 63 -15.75 4.48 -3.69
C THR A 63 -17.18 3.97 -3.40
N ARG A 64 -17.77 4.40 -2.28
CA ARG A 64 -19.14 4.03 -1.89
C ARG A 64 -20.20 4.67 -2.79
N TYR A 65 -19.99 5.90 -3.25
CA TYR A 65 -20.97 6.62 -4.06
C TYR A 65 -21.36 5.86 -5.34
N ASN A 66 -20.43 5.12 -5.90
CA ASN A 66 -20.62 4.34 -7.11
C ASN A 66 -20.98 2.86 -6.86
N GLN A 67 -21.35 2.51 -5.62
CA GLN A 67 -21.71 1.13 -5.28
C GLN A 67 -23.19 0.88 -5.54
N VAL A 68 -23.47 -0.18 -6.29
CA VAL A 68 -24.82 -0.76 -6.34
C VAL A 68 -24.99 -1.59 -5.07
N GLN A 69 -25.89 -1.17 -4.18
CA GLN A 69 -26.29 -2.00 -3.05
C GLN A 69 -27.09 -3.19 -3.59
N THR A 70 -26.52 -4.38 -3.49
CA THR A 70 -27.28 -5.60 -3.68
C THR A 70 -27.63 -6.19 -2.34
N SER A 71 -28.90 -6.49 -2.16
CA SER A 71 -29.48 -7.05 -0.94
C SER A 71 -29.00 -8.48 -0.61
N ASP A 72 -28.19 -9.09 -1.46
CA ASP A 72 -27.97 -10.52 -1.47
C ASP A 72 -26.76 -11.00 -0.66
N HIS A 73 -26.02 -10.07 -0.04
CA HIS A 73 -24.79 -10.41 0.70
C HIS A 73 -24.91 -10.23 2.22
N GLY A 74 -26.01 -10.70 2.80
CA GLY A 74 -26.12 -10.80 4.27
C GLY A 74 -26.02 -9.46 5.03
N GLY A 75 -26.42 -8.35 4.43
CA GLY A 75 -26.42 -7.03 5.07
C GLY A 75 -25.06 -6.33 5.13
N VAL A 76 -24.01 -6.94 4.62
CA VAL A 76 -22.73 -6.25 4.40
C VAL A 76 -22.83 -5.53 3.07
N ALA A 77 -22.71 -4.18 3.09
CA ALA A 77 -22.63 -3.42 1.85
C ALA A 77 -21.49 -3.99 1.01
N CYS A 78 -21.84 -4.62 -0.12
CA CYS A 78 -20.83 -5.09 -1.06
C CYS A 78 -20.15 -3.88 -1.67
N LEU A 79 -18.89 -3.65 -1.32
CA LEU A 79 -18.10 -2.52 -1.80
C LEU A 79 -17.65 -2.67 -3.26
N THR A 80 -18.17 -3.67 -3.96
CA THR A 80 -17.76 -4.02 -5.33
C THR A 80 -18.73 -3.58 -6.42
N GLY A 81 -19.89 -3.04 -6.02
CA GLY A 81 -20.87 -2.55 -6.99
C GLY A 81 -20.52 -1.15 -7.46
N GLY A 82 -20.38 -0.93 -8.74
CA GLY A 82 -20.17 0.39 -9.31
C GLY A 82 -18.84 0.50 -10.09
N ASP A 83 -18.25 1.69 -10.11
CA ASP A 83 -17.14 2.03 -11.00
C ASP A 83 -15.75 1.75 -10.41
N THR A 84 -15.67 1.35 -9.14
CA THR A 84 -14.38 1.19 -8.45
C THR A 84 -14.11 -0.28 -8.12
N HIS A 85 -13.14 -0.84 -8.80
CA HIS A 85 -12.70 -2.24 -8.62
C HIS A 85 -11.19 -2.32 -8.47
N ALA A 86 -10.72 -3.42 -7.88
CA ALA A 86 -9.31 -3.77 -7.90
C ALA A 86 -8.85 -3.98 -9.35
N ALA A 87 -7.71 -3.40 -9.72
CA ALA A 87 -7.15 -3.64 -11.05
C ALA A 87 -6.60 -5.07 -11.18
N ALA A 88 -6.76 -5.66 -12.37
CA ALA A 88 -6.28 -7.01 -12.63
C ALA A 88 -4.78 -7.15 -12.38
N ASP A 89 -4.01 -6.11 -12.70
CA ASP A 89 -2.56 -6.12 -12.53
C ASP A 89 -2.15 -6.44 -11.08
N ILE A 90 -2.66 -5.67 -10.11
CA ILE A 90 -2.31 -5.87 -8.70
C ILE A 90 -2.85 -7.21 -8.18
N ILE A 91 -4.05 -7.60 -8.57
CA ILE A 91 -4.64 -8.88 -8.13
C ILE A 91 -3.82 -10.05 -8.68
N CYS A 92 -3.39 -10.01 -9.95
CA CYS A 92 -2.55 -11.06 -10.53
C CYS A 92 -1.22 -11.20 -9.79
N TYR A 93 -0.54 -10.09 -9.49
CA TYR A 93 0.68 -10.12 -8.68
C TYR A 93 0.42 -10.73 -7.30
N MET A 94 -0.57 -10.23 -6.57
CA MET A 94 -0.86 -10.72 -5.22
C MET A 94 -1.33 -12.18 -5.19
N ASN A 95 -2.00 -12.65 -6.24
CA ASN A 95 -2.36 -14.06 -6.39
C ASN A 95 -1.12 -14.92 -6.69
N GLY A 96 -0.27 -14.48 -7.61
CA GLY A 96 0.95 -15.18 -8.00
C GLY A 96 1.92 -15.34 -6.84
N TYR A 97 2.16 -14.27 -6.11
CA TYR A 97 3.03 -14.26 -4.92
C TYR A 97 2.35 -14.75 -3.64
N LYS A 98 1.11 -15.22 -3.68
CA LYS A 98 0.33 -15.68 -2.51
C LYS A 98 0.33 -14.65 -1.36
N ASP A 99 0.25 -13.36 -1.72
CA ASP A 99 0.37 -12.25 -0.78
C ASP A 99 -0.85 -12.14 0.12
N ASN A 100 -0.69 -12.43 1.41
CA ASN A 100 -1.77 -12.43 2.40
C ASN A 100 -2.34 -11.03 2.69
N ARG A 101 -1.65 -9.95 2.29
CA ARG A 101 -2.20 -8.58 2.37
C ARG A 101 -3.36 -8.38 1.42
N ARG A 102 -3.51 -9.22 0.41
CA ARG A 102 -4.60 -9.19 -0.57
C ARG A 102 -5.97 -9.15 0.11
N GLU A 103 -6.20 -9.99 1.12
CA GLU A 103 -7.47 -10.04 1.86
C GLU A 103 -7.73 -8.78 2.71
N LYS A 104 -6.69 -7.99 3.00
CA LYS A 104 -6.81 -6.73 3.72
C LYS A 104 -7.10 -5.55 2.79
N TYR A 105 -6.61 -5.61 1.56
CA TYR A 105 -6.77 -4.55 0.56
C TYR A 105 -8.07 -4.66 -0.21
N PHE A 106 -8.56 -5.89 -0.45
CA PHE A 106 -9.64 -6.15 -1.37
C PHE A 106 -10.71 -7.05 -0.78
N THR A 107 -11.94 -6.85 -1.23
CA THR A 107 -13.05 -7.76 -0.95
C THR A 107 -12.96 -8.98 -1.87
N LYS A 108 -13.55 -10.10 -1.44
CA LYS A 108 -13.66 -11.29 -2.30
C LYS A 108 -14.49 -11.00 -3.54
N SER A 109 -14.18 -11.68 -4.62
CA SER A 109 -14.94 -11.63 -5.85
C SER A 109 -16.11 -12.62 -5.83
N GLU A 110 -17.05 -12.45 -6.74
CA GLU A 110 -18.18 -13.39 -6.95
C GLU A 110 -17.94 -14.33 -8.13
N TRP A 111 -16.71 -14.39 -8.65
CA TRP A 111 -16.38 -15.35 -9.69
C TRP A 111 -16.28 -16.76 -9.12
N PRO A 112 -16.98 -17.76 -9.73
CA PRO A 112 -16.95 -19.12 -9.23
C PRO A 112 -15.53 -19.68 -9.14
N GLY A 113 -15.16 -20.17 -7.96
CA GLY A 113 -13.87 -20.82 -7.74
C GLY A 113 -12.66 -19.91 -7.62
N VAL A 114 -12.84 -18.58 -7.63
CA VAL A 114 -11.72 -17.61 -7.49
C VAL A 114 -12.09 -16.52 -6.49
N ASP A 115 -11.38 -16.49 -5.37
CA ASP A 115 -11.65 -15.54 -4.28
C ASP A 115 -11.37 -14.08 -4.65
N TYR A 116 -10.35 -13.82 -5.49
CA TYR A 116 -9.97 -12.46 -5.86
C TYR A 116 -9.74 -12.34 -7.36
N VAL A 117 -10.53 -11.50 -7.99
CA VAL A 117 -10.48 -11.21 -9.44
C VAL A 117 -10.47 -9.72 -9.65
N GLY A 118 -9.42 -9.21 -10.31
CA GLY A 118 -9.30 -7.80 -10.67
C GLY A 118 -9.91 -7.48 -12.03
N LEU A 119 -10.38 -6.25 -12.17
CA LEU A 119 -10.90 -5.73 -13.42
C LEU A 119 -9.74 -5.32 -14.34
N ARG A 120 -9.71 -5.87 -15.55
CA ARG A 120 -8.72 -5.50 -16.56
C ARG A 120 -8.97 -4.06 -17.04
N ARG A 121 -7.90 -3.25 -17.07
CA ARG A 121 -7.99 -1.87 -17.57
C ARG A 121 -8.24 -1.83 -19.08
N GLY A 122 -8.98 -0.82 -19.51
CA GLY A 122 -9.24 -0.57 -20.95
C GLY A 122 -10.29 -1.47 -21.59
N ILE A 123 -11.00 -2.29 -20.81
CA ILE A 123 -12.15 -3.05 -21.34
C ILE A 123 -13.44 -2.25 -21.18
N VAL A 124 -14.37 -2.44 -22.10
CA VAL A 124 -15.74 -1.97 -21.97
C VAL A 124 -16.56 -2.99 -21.21
N ILE A 125 -17.23 -2.58 -20.15
CA ILE A 125 -18.19 -3.43 -19.41
C ILE A 125 -19.59 -3.02 -19.87
N PRO A 126 -20.25 -3.83 -20.70
CA PRO A 126 -21.52 -3.45 -21.31
C PRO A 126 -22.68 -3.39 -20.30
N ASN A 127 -22.57 -4.09 -19.18
CA ASN A 127 -23.57 -4.08 -18.13
C ASN A 127 -22.91 -4.14 -16.74
N LEU A 128 -22.82 -2.96 -16.11
CA LEU A 128 -22.22 -2.80 -14.78
C LEU A 128 -23.01 -3.54 -13.70
N THR A 129 -24.33 -3.58 -13.82
CA THR A 129 -25.22 -4.22 -12.83
C THR A 129 -25.01 -5.73 -12.75
N GLU A 130 -24.72 -6.39 -13.87
CA GLU A 130 -24.48 -7.84 -13.89
C GLU A 130 -23.04 -8.24 -13.59
N LYS A 131 -22.09 -7.37 -13.87
CA LYS A 131 -20.65 -7.71 -13.81
C LYS A 131 -19.90 -7.00 -12.70
N GLY A 132 -20.38 -5.86 -12.23
CA GLY A 132 -19.72 -5.07 -11.19
C GLY A 132 -19.44 -5.86 -9.92
N HIS A 133 -20.37 -6.70 -9.48
CA HIS A 133 -20.22 -7.54 -8.28
C HIS A 133 -19.22 -8.68 -8.41
N LYS A 134 -18.91 -9.09 -9.62
CA LYS A 134 -18.04 -10.25 -9.84
C LYS A 134 -16.58 -9.95 -9.59
N TYR A 135 -16.19 -8.69 -9.64
CA TYR A 135 -14.81 -8.27 -9.40
C TYR A 135 -14.57 -7.88 -7.94
N SER A 136 -13.35 -8.06 -7.47
CA SER A 136 -12.94 -7.59 -6.15
C SER A 136 -13.00 -6.08 -6.05
N GLY A 137 -13.55 -5.57 -4.97
CA GLY A 137 -13.58 -4.14 -4.64
C GLY A 137 -12.48 -3.76 -3.66
N VAL A 138 -12.39 -2.48 -3.35
CA VAL A 138 -11.46 -1.94 -2.35
C VAL A 138 -12.02 -2.13 -0.95
N ASN A 139 -11.24 -2.74 -0.05
CA ASN A 139 -11.62 -2.92 1.35
C ASN A 139 -11.24 -1.68 2.16
N ILE A 140 -12.08 -0.66 2.12
CA ILE A 140 -11.89 0.60 2.85
C ILE A 140 -13.10 0.90 3.72
N LEU A 141 -12.87 1.34 4.95
CA LEU A 141 -13.89 1.70 5.93
C LEU A 141 -14.02 3.22 6.06
N PRO A 142 -15.17 3.72 6.58
CA PRO A 142 -15.37 5.16 6.83
C PRO A 142 -14.25 5.78 7.67
N THR A 143 -13.73 5.02 8.61
CA THR A 143 -12.70 5.44 9.58
C THR A 143 -11.28 5.02 9.17
N SER A 144 -11.09 4.42 7.99
CA SER A 144 -9.76 4.04 7.52
C SER A 144 -8.83 5.26 7.48
N PRO A 145 -7.64 5.20 8.10
CA PRO A 145 -6.72 6.32 8.11
C PRO A 145 -6.13 6.60 6.73
N LEU A 146 -5.85 7.87 6.45
CA LEU A 146 -5.03 8.26 5.31
C LEU A 146 -3.57 8.30 5.75
N TYR A 147 -2.72 7.52 5.09
CA TYR A 147 -1.28 7.50 5.34
C TYR A 147 -0.57 8.54 4.47
N TRP A 148 0.07 9.51 5.09
CA TRP A 148 0.92 10.48 4.42
C TRP A 148 2.33 9.95 4.21
N MET A 149 2.81 9.19 5.20
CA MET A 149 4.10 8.50 5.19
C MET A 149 4.01 7.30 6.13
N ASN A 150 4.44 6.14 5.69
CA ASN A 150 4.51 4.96 6.53
C ASN A 150 5.93 4.39 6.61
N ALA A 151 6.17 3.60 7.65
CA ALA A 151 7.47 3.01 7.92
C ALA A 151 7.94 2.08 6.79
N ALA A 152 7.04 1.32 6.19
CA ALA A 152 7.35 0.44 5.07
C ALA A 152 7.88 1.21 3.86
N GLU A 153 7.25 2.34 3.49
CA GLU A 153 7.75 3.20 2.41
C GLU A 153 9.14 3.72 2.72
N VAL A 154 9.38 4.19 3.95
CA VAL A 154 10.68 4.72 4.35
C VAL A 154 11.76 3.64 4.30
N ALA A 155 11.46 2.40 4.69
CA ALA A 155 12.36 1.27 4.56
C ALA A 155 12.70 0.98 3.09
N PHE A 156 11.71 1.00 2.19
CA PHE A 156 11.96 0.83 0.75
C PHE A 156 12.76 1.98 0.14
N LEU A 157 12.55 3.23 0.56
CA LEU A 157 13.39 4.37 0.14
C LEU A 157 14.85 4.20 0.58
N ARG A 158 15.09 3.66 1.78
CA ARG A 158 16.46 3.32 2.24
C ARG A 158 17.05 2.19 1.41
N ALA A 159 16.27 1.15 1.10
CA ALA A 159 16.71 0.06 0.24
C ALA A 159 17.09 0.57 -1.15
N GLU A 160 16.26 1.42 -1.77
CA GLU A 160 16.53 2.04 -3.07
C GLU A 160 17.80 2.91 -3.02
N GLY A 161 17.94 3.75 -2.01
CA GLY A 161 19.12 4.58 -1.79
C GLY A 161 20.41 3.78 -1.70
N ALA A 162 20.38 2.68 -0.94
CA ALA A 162 21.54 1.79 -0.77
C ALA A 162 21.82 0.95 -2.02
N ALA A 163 20.80 0.34 -2.63
CA ALA A 163 20.95 -0.57 -3.75
C ALA A 163 21.34 0.14 -5.05
N ILE A 164 20.61 1.20 -5.42
CA ILE A 164 20.72 1.84 -6.73
C ILE A 164 21.75 2.97 -6.69
N PHE A 165 21.63 3.86 -5.72
CA PHE A 165 22.45 5.08 -5.66
C PHE A 165 23.71 4.94 -4.81
N LYS A 166 23.88 3.82 -4.10
CA LYS A 166 25.02 3.55 -3.20
C LYS A 166 25.18 4.59 -2.09
N PHE A 167 24.10 5.22 -1.69
CA PHE A 167 24.09 6.16 -0.56
C PHE A 167 24.24 5.40 0.75
N ASN A 168 24.88 6.03 1.74
CA ASN A 168 24.99 5.46 3.08
C ASN A 168 23.68 5.64 3.85
N MET A 169 22.82 4.61 3.80
CA MET A 169 21.51 4.62 4.45
C MET A 169 21.51 4.04 5.88
N GLY A 170 22.71 3.73 6.42
CA GLY A 170 22.87 3.17 7.76
C GLY A 170 22.60 1.65 7.86
N GLY A 171 22.63 0.94 6.74
CA GLY A 171 22.45 -0.51 6.62
C GLY A 171 22.48 -0.94 5.15
N ASP A 172 22.29 -2.22 4.91
CA ASP A 172 22.28 -2.80 3.57
C ASP A 172 20.88 -2.79 2.93
N ALA A 173 20.87 -2.90 1.61
CA ALA A 173 19.65 -2.81 0.82
C ALA A 173 18.68 -3.95 1.06
N GLU A 174 19.17 -5.18 1.21
CA GLU A 174 18.35 -6.38 1.46
C GLU A 174 17.66 -6.28 2.82
N GLY A 175 18.42 -5.91 3.86
CA GLY A 175 17.88 -5.72 5.21
C GLY A 175 16.76 -4.68 5.24
N PHE A 176 16.91 -3.56 4.54
CA PHE A 176 15.86 -2.54 4.45
C PHE A 176 14.66 -3.02 3.62
N TYR A 177 14.89 -3.73 2.52
CA TYR A 177 13.81 -4.28 1.69
C TYR A 177 12.95 -5.26 2.48
N ASN A 178 13.58 -6.22 3.15
CA ASN A 178 12.90 -7.20 3.99
C ASN A 178 12.19 -6.55 5.18
N THR A 179 12.79 -5.51 5.78
CA THR A 179 12.14 -4.70 6.82
C THR A 179 10.89 -4.01 6.29
N GLY A 180 10.94 -3.45 5.08
CA GLY A 180 9.79 -2.82 4.44
C GLY A 180 8.62 -3.80 4.25
N ILE A 181 8.90 -5.03 3.83
CA ILE A 181 7.89 -6.08 3.72
C ILE A 181 7.28 -6.39 5.09
N ARG A 182 8.10 -6.65 6.12
CA ARG A 182 7.62 -6.94 7.48
C ARG A 182 6.73 -5.84 8.03
N LEU A 183 7.16 -4.58 7.90
CA LEU A 183 6.39 -3.41 8.34
C LEU A 183 5.06 -3.29 7.59
N SER A 184 5.05 -3.61 6.29
CA SER A 184 3.81 -3.61 5.51
C SER A 184 2.85 -4.71 5.98
N PHE A 185 3.32 -5.93 6.21
CA PHE A 185 2.50 -7.02 6.75
C PHE A 185 1.94 -6.66 8.14
N GLU A 186 2.78 -6.14 9.03
CA GLU A 186 2.38 -5.68 10.37
C GLU A 186 1.33 -4.56 10.31
N GLN A 187 1.54 -3.54 9.48
CA GLN A 187 0.59 -2.42 9.32
C GLN A 187 -0.81 -2.89 8.95
N TRP A 188 -0.91 -3.92 8.11
CA TRP A 188 -2.17 -4.46 7.62
C TRP A 188 -2.68 -5.65 8.43
N GLY A 189 -1.97 -6.08 9.47
CA GLY A 189 -2.33 -7.26 10.25
C GLY A 189 -2.40 -8.52 9.40
N ALA A 190 -1.52 -8.63 8.40
CA ALA A 190 -1.38 -9.82 7.57
C ALA A 190 -0.34 -10.78 8.20
N ALA A 191 -0.58 -12.08 8.07
CA ALA A 191 0.33 -13.11 8.56
C ALA A 191 1.39 -13.49 7.52
N ASP A 192 2.42 -14.22 7.98
CA ASP A 192 3.36 -14.96 7.14
C ASP A 192 4.32 -14.10 6.30
N ALA A 193 4.73 -12.94 6.82
CA ALA A 193 5.72 -12.07 6.16
C ALA A 193 7.02 -12.81 5.82
N GLU A 194 7.53 -13.69 6.72
CA GLU A 194 8.75 -14.46 6.49
C GLU A 194 8.57 -15.52 5.40
N VAL A 195 7.39 -16.13 5.31
CA VAL A 195 7.08 -17.07 4.23
C VAL A 195 7.10 -16.33 2.89
N TYR A 196 6.48 -15.14 2.85
CA TYR A 196 6.48 -14.31 1.65
C TYR A 196 7.89 -13.85 1.21
N ILE A 197 8.76 -13.49 2.19
CA ILE A 197 10.13 -13.05 1.90
C ILE A 197 10.99 -14.20 1.35
N ASN A 198 10.77 -15.43 1.82
CA ASN A 198 11.59 -16.59 1.48
C ASN A 198 10.94 -17.53 0.44
N ASP A 199 9.85 -17.12 -0.22
CA ASP A 199 9.21 -17.93 -1.26
C ASP A 199 9.92 -17.78 -2.60
N ASP A 200 10.81 -18.72 -2.91
CA ASP A 200 11.55 -18.80 -4.18
C ASP A 200 10.68 -19.37 -5.34
N THR A 201 9.41 -19.70 -5.10
CA THR A 201 8.53 -20.39 -6.07
C THR A 201 7.54 -19.49 -6.79
N SER A 202 7.56 -18.20 -6.51
CA SER A 202 6.63 -17.19 -7.06
C SER A 202 7.24 -16.37 -8.19
#